data_40d11ce7e409b218e5ef68b6c321c66c
#
_entry.id   40d11ce7e409b218e5ef68b6c321c66c
#
_cell.length_a   1.000
_cell.length_b   1.000
_cell.length_c   1.000
_cell.angle_alpha   90.00
_cell.angle_beta   90.00
_cell.angle_gamma   90.00
#
_symmetry.space_group_name_H-M   'P 1'
#
loop_
_entity.id
_entity.type
_entity.pdbx_description
1 polymer ?
#
loop_
_entity_poly.entity_id
_entity_poly.type
_entity_poly.pdbx_seq_one_letter_code
_entity_poly.pdbx_strand_id
1 'polypeptide(L)' 'MAESVYKVIELIGTSEESWEKAASAAVARAAHSLRDVRIAEVAELDLQIENGQVLAYRARVKVSFKYEGGD' A
#
# COMPACT_ATOMS: atom_id res chain seq x y z
N MET A 1 -0.17 23.80 -15.78
CA MET A 1 -1.54 23.47 -15.54
C MET A 1 -1.79 23.17 -14.11
N ALA A 2 -2.92 23.61 -13.65
CA ALA A 2 -3.26 23.37 -12.26
C ALA A 2 -3.82 21.98 -12.02
N GLU A 3 -4.42 21.39 -12.99
CA GLU A 3 -5.07 20.10 -12.80
C GLU A 3 -4.08 18.97 -12.92
N SER A 4 -4.30 17.93 -12.13
CA SER A 4 -3.49 16.72 -12.17
C SER A 4 -4.41 15.52 -12.05
N VAL A 5 -3.93 14.39 -12.55
CA VAL A 5 -4.68 13.15 -12.46
C VAL A 5 -3.79 12.09 -11.85
N TYR A 6 -4.36 11.32 -10.94
CA TYR A 6 -3.62 10.26 -10.27
C TYR A 6 -4.25 8.92 -10.57
N LYS A 7 -3.45 7.91 -10.58
CA LYS A 7 -3.91 6.54 -10.70
C LYS A 7 -3.67 5.85 -9.36
N VAL A 8 -4.54 4.93 -9.01
CA VAL A 8 -4.47 4.26 -7.71
C VAL A 8 -4.37 2.77 -7.93
N ILE A 9 -3.45 2.13 -7.22
CA ILE A 9 -3.42 0.68 -7.17
C ILE A 9 -3.56 0.26 -5.72
N GLU A 10 -4.00 -0.97 -5.52
CA GLU A 10 -4.26 -1.48 -4.20
C GLU A 10 -3.35 -2.66 -3.92
N LEU A 11 -2.68 -2.64 -2.78
CA LEU A 11 -1.75 -3.68 -2.38
C LEU A 11 -2.05 -4.08 -0.95
N ILE A 12 -1.68 -5.32 -0.60
CA ILE A 12 -1.74 -5.75 0.78
C ILE A 12 -0.33 -6.09 1.23
N GLY A 13 0.12 -5.39 2.25
CA GLY A 13 1.39 -5.71 2.86
C GLY A 13 1.19 -6.54 4.11
N THR A 14 2.17 -7.32 4.46
CA THR A 14 2.13 -8.14 5.68
C THR A 14 3.40 -7.94 6.47
N SER A 15 3.28 -8.11 7.79
CA SER A 15 4.43 -8.03 8.67
C SER A 15 4.13 -8.85 9.92
N GLU A 16 5.14 -9.51 10.45
CA GLU A 16 4.97 -10.21 11.71
C GLU A 16 5.13 -9.28 12.90
N GLU A 17 5.47 -8.03 12.67
CA GLU A 17 5.80 -7.11 13.74
C GLU A 17 4.75 -6.05 13.99
N SER A 18 4.21 -5.43 12.94
CA SER A 18 3.26 -4.34 13.15
C SER A 18 2.53 -4.00 11.89
N TRP A 19 1.40 -3.30 12.05
CA TRP A 19 0.66 -2.79 10.89
C TRP A 19 1.45 -1.72 10.18
N GLU A 20 2.19 -0.89 10.92
CA GLU A 20 2.99 0.14 10.29
C GLU A 20 4.03 -0.47 9.36
N LYS A 21 4.65 -1.55 9.79
CA LYS A 21 5.63 -2.22 8.94
C LYS A 21 4.97 -2.90 7.76
N ALA A 22 3.76 -3.42 7.97
CA ALA A 22 3.00 -4.01 6.87
C ALA A 22 2.70 -2.97 5.80
N ALA A 23 2.22 -1.80 6.22
CA ALA A 23 1.91 -0.74 5.29
C ALA A 23 3.16 -0.22 4.60
N SER A 24 4.25 -0.04 5.36
CA SER A 24 5.49 0.43 4.77
C SER A 24 6.05 -0.54 3.75
N ALA A 25 5.88 -1.83 3.99
CA ALA A 25 6.35 -2.84 3.05
C ALA A 25 5.60 -2.73 1.72
N ALA A 26 4.30 -2.49 1.79
CA ALA A 26 3.51 -2.33 0.58
C ALA A 26 3.95 -1.09 -0.19
N VAL A 27 4.16 0.01 0.51
CA VAL A 27 4.58 1.26 -0.13
C VAL A 27 5.96 1.10 -0.74
N ALA A 28 6.88 0.46 -0.04
CA ALA A 28 8.24 0.27 -0.56
C ALA A 28 8.22 -0.55 -1.84
N ARG A 29 7.37 -1.59 -1.88
CA ARG A 29 7.28 -2.42 -3.06
C ARG A 29 6.70 -1.62 -4.23
N ALA A 30 5.67 -0.82 -3.97
CA ALA A 30 5.08 0.01 -5.00
C ALA A 30 6.08 1.01 -5.53
N ALA A 31 6.84 1.64 -4.64
CA ALA A 31 7.81 2.65 -5.05
C ALA A 31 8.95 2.05 -5.85
N HIS A 32 9.19 0.76 -5.67
CA HIS A 32 10.24 0.10 -6.44
C HIS A 32 9.88 0.00 -7.91
N SER A 33 8.60 -0.14 -8.21
CA SER A 33 8.13 -0.34 -9.58
C SER A 33 7.52 0.89 -10.21
N LEU A 34 7.05 1.82 -9.41
CA LEU A 34 6.28 2.96 -9.92
C LEU A 34 7.02 4.26 -9.66
N ARG A 35 6.80 5.21 -10.56
CA ARG A 35 7.34 6.55 -10.38
C ARG A 35 6.32 7.42 -9.69
N ASP A 36 6.81 8.40 -8.97
CA ASP A 36 5.96 9.47 -8.43
C ASP A 36 4.87 8.96 -7.51
N VAL A 37 5.20 7.97 -6.71
CA VAL A 37 4.31 7.56 -5.64
C VAL A 37 4.25 8.68 -4.62
N ARG A 38 3.05 9.19 -4.36
CA ARG A 38 2.91 10.37 -3.52
C ARG A 38 2.10 10.14 -2.28
N ILE A 39 1.03 9.38 -2.39
CA ILE A 39 0.12 9.19 -1.27
C ILE A 39 -0.21 7.73 -1.15
N ALA A 40 -0.22 7.24 0.08
CA ALA A 40 -0.64 5.88 0.37
C ALA A 40 -1.69 5.97 1.47
N GLU A 41 -2.87 5.47 1.17
CA GLU A 41 -3.97 5.48 2.11
C GLU A 41 -4.09 4.09 2.70
N VAL A 42 -4.04 3.98 4.02
CA VAL A 42 -4.26 2.68 4.66
C VAL A 42 -5.76 2.51 4.78
N ALA A 43 -6.30 1.65 3.93
CA ALA A 43 -7.74 1.51 3.82
C ALA A 43 -8.30 0.56 4.88
N GLU A 44 -7.59 -0.52 5.15
CA GLU A 44 -8.06 -1.52 6.10
C GLU A 44 -6.89 -2.21 6.75
N LEU A 45 -7.10 -2.60 8.00
CA LEU A 45 -6.13 -3.38 8.75
C LEU A 45 -6.81 -4.66 9.18
N ASP A 46 -6.09 -5.78 9.07
CA ASP A 46 -6.63 -7.03 9.55
C ASP A 46 -5.49 -7.93 10.01
N LEU A 47 -5.83 -9.11 10.42
CA LEU A 47 -4.87 -10.04 11.00
C LEU A 47 -5.00 -11.38 10.30
N GLN A 48 -3.87 -12.00 10.08
CA GLN A 48 -3.83 -13.37 9.61
C GLN A 48 -3.72 -14.27 10.84
N ILE A 49 -4.64 -15.21 10.95
CA ILE A 49 -4.74 -16.04 12.12
C ILE A 49 -4.56 -17.50 11.73
N GLU A 50 -3.79 -18.22 12.51
CA GLU A 50 -3.61 -19.64 12.30
C GLU A 50 -3.63 -20.33 13.64
N ASN A 51 -4.46 -21.35 13.75
CA ASN A 51 -4.60 -22.12 15.01
C ASN A 51 -4.90 -21.21 16.20
N GLY A 52 -5.76 -20.21 15.96
CA GLY A 52 -6.17 -19.31 17.03
C GLY A 52 -5.13 -18.29 17.45
N GLN A 53 -4.04 -18.17 16.71
CA GLN A 53 -2.99 -17.23 17.05
C GLN A 53 -2.75 -16.28 15.90
N VAL A 54 -2.40 -15.04 16.23
CA VAL A 54 -2.09 -14.05 15.21
C VAL A 54 -0.75 -14.41 14.59
N LEU A 55 -0.78 -14.62 13.29
CA LEU A 55 0.42 -14.97 12.55
C LEU A 55 1.07 -13.73 11.95
N ALA A 56 0.28 -12.81 11.48
CA ALA A 56 0.83 -11.62 10.83
C ALA A 56 -0.20 -10.50 10.85
N TYR A 57 0.30 -9.28 10.76
CA TYR A 57 -0.52 -8.08 10.59
C TYR A 57 -0.58 -7.77 9.11
N ARG A 58 -1.76 -7.39 8.61
CA ARG A 58 -1.92 -7.07 7.21
C ARG A 58 -2.51 -5.68 7.06
N ALA A 59 -2.02 -4.95 6.07
CA ALA A 59 -2.52 -3.62 5.78
C ALA A 59 -2.89 -3.56 4.30
N ARG A 60 -4.12 -3.16 4.03
CA ARG A 60 -4.58 -2.93 2.67
C ARG A 60 -4.33 -1.47 2.36
N VAL A 61 -3.51 -1.20 1.37
CA VAL A 61 -3.02 0.14 1.10
C VAL A 61 -3.38 0.52 -0.32
N LYS A 62 -3.94 1.71 -0.48
CA LYS A 62 -4.21 2.28 -1.79
C LYS A 62 -3.12 3.30 -2.07
N VAL A 63 -2.33 3.02 -3.09
CA VAL A 63 -1.17 3.84 -3.40
C VAL A 63 -1.49 4.65 -4.64
N SER A 64 -1.33 5.97 -4.55
CA SER A 64 -1.57 6.83 -5.70
C SER A 64 -0.26 7.36 -6.27
N PHE A 65 -0.24 7.46 -7.57
CA PHE A 65 0.90 8.04 -8.25
C PHE A 65 0.40 8.87 -9.41
N LYS A 66 1.19 9.84 -9.78
CA LYS A 66 0.78 10.77 -10.81
C LYS A 66 0.66 10.05 -12.15
N TYR A 67 -0.47 10.23 -12.79
CA TYR A 67 -0.73 9.56 -14.05
C TYR A 67 -0.28 10.46 -15.19
N GLU A 68 0.75 10.02 -15.88
CA GLU A 68 1.27 10.85 -16.94
C GLU A 68 1.10 10.20 -18.28
N GLY A 69 0.72 9.02 -18.30
CA GLY A 69 0.72 8.29 -19.47
C GLY A 69 -0.16 8.76 -20.48
N GLY A 70 -0.96 9.09 -20.35
CA GLY A 70 -1.81 9.57 -21.22
C GLY A 70 -1.68 9.20 -22.57
N ASP A 71 -0.99 9.10 -23.11
CA ASP A 71 -1.12 8.91 -24.41
C ASP A 71 -1.14 7.70 -24.90
#